data_954fe2aebc0df2f989428dc6653c995a
#
_entry.id   954fe2aebc0df2f989428dc6653c995a
#
_cell.length_a   1.000
_cell.length_b   1.000
_cell.length_c   1.000
_cell.angle_alpha   90.00
_cell.angle_beta   90.00
_cell.angle_gamma   90.00
#
_symmetry.space_group_name_H-M   'P 1'
#
loop_
_entity.id
_entity.type
_entity.pdbx_description
1 polymer ?
#
loop_
_entity_poly.entity_id
_entity_poly.type
_entity_poly.pdbx_seq_one_letter_code
_entity_poly.pdbx_strand_id
1 'polypeptide(L)'
;MPIHEIKHPLMQHKIGLLREKNISIKSFREITGEIGTLLIYEATKNLPLETITIDTWAGETEVQQIACKKMTIVPILRAGLGMLDGVLQLVPNARVSVVGYERDEETLDARAYYEKLVPEIEQRQVVVVDPMLATGGTFIATLDALVAKGCENIIGLFLVAAPEGLDAVFAKHPDVEIYVAAVDSHLNENGYILPGLGDAGDKIFGTR
;
A
#
# COMPACT_ATOMS: atom_id res chain seq x y z
N MET A 1 6.68 12.05 12.12
CA MET A 1 6.57 10.83 11.29
C MET A 1 5.22 10.89 10.58
N PRO A 2 5.17 10.85 9.25
CA PRO A 2 3.91 10.96 8.50
C PRO A 2 3.17 9.60 8.44
N ILE A 3 2.65 9.18 9.60
CA ILE A 3 1.79 8.00 9.74
C ILE A 3 0.34 8.46 9.84
N HIS A 4 -0.51 7.93 8.96
CA HIS A 4 -1.94 8.19 8.91
C HIS A 4 -2.69 6.89 9.24
N GLU A 5 -2.94 6.66 10.52
CA GLU A 5 -3.82 5.56 10.95
C GLU A 5 -5.29 5.97 10.74
N ILE A 6 -6.01 5.22 9.92
CA ILE A 6 -7.36 5.58 9.51
C ILE A 6 -8.40 5.07 10.53
N LYS A 7 -8.78 5.93 11.48
CA LYS A 7 -9.72 5.61 12.57
C LYS A 7 -11.20 5.74 12.17
N HIS A 8 -11.53 5.40 10.93
CA HIS A 8 -12.93 5.40 10.49
C HIS A 8 -13.65 4.13 10.97
N PRO A 9 -14.92 4.21 11.44
CA PRO A 9 -15.67 3.04 11.94
C PRO A 9 -15.73 1.86 10.95
N LEU A 10 -15.93 2.12 9.66
CA LEU A 10 -15.92 1.07 8.63
C LEU A 10 -14.55 0.40 8.52
N MET A 11 -13.46 1.15 8.65
CA MET A 11 -12.10 0.60 8.64
C MET A 11 -11.89 -0.35 9.81
N GLN A 12 -12.23 0.10 11.02
CA GLN A 12 -12.11 -0.71 12.23
C GLN A 12 -12.96 -1.98 12.16
N HIS A 13 -14.21 -1.87 11.65
CA HIS A 13 -15.07 -3.03 11.44
C HIS A 13 -14.44 -4.04 10.48
N LYS A 14 -13.96 -3.58 9.31
CA LYS A 14 -13.34 -4.46 8.30
C LYS A 14 -12.06 -5.11 8.78
N ILE A 15 -11.20 -4.39 9.50
CA ILE A 15 -10.02 -4.96 10.16
C ILE A 15 -10.45 -6.01 11.20
N GLY A 16 -11.50 -5.76 11.98
CA GLY A 16 -12.06 -6.74 12.91
C GLY A 16 -12.44 -8.05 12.22
N LEU A 17 -13.12 -7.98 11.07
CA LEU A 17 -13.49 -9.17 10.28
C LEU A 17 -12.25 -9.93 9.76
N LEU A 18 -11.22 -9.21 9.28
CA LEU A 18 -9.97 -9.86 8.81
C LEU A 18 -9.22 -10.63 9.91
N ARG A 19 -9.43 -10.26 11.19
CA ARG A 19 -8.81 -10.93 12.35
C ARG A 19 -9.50 -12.24 12.72
N GLU A 20 -10.67 -12.54 12.17
CA GLU A 20 -11.37 -13.78 12.48
C GLU A 20 -10.54 -15.01 12.06
N LYS A 21 -10.41 -15.97 13.03
CA LYS A 21 -9.57 -17.15 12.84
C LYS A 21 -10.00 -18.00 11.64
N ASN A 22 -11.31 -18.12 11.43
CA ASN A 22 -11.92 -19.01 10.43
C ASN A 22 -12.49 -18.21 9.24
N ILE A 23 -12.00 -17.01 8.97
CA ILE A 23 -12.42 -16.23 7.82
C ILE A 23 -12.15 -17.00 6.52
N SER A 24 -13.11 -17.02 5.60
CA SER A 24 -12.93 -17.69 4.31
C SER A 24 -11.92 -16.94 3.44
N ILE A 25 -11.22 -17.66 2.55
CA ILE A 25 -10.31 -17.06 1.56
C ILE A 25 -11.04 -15.99 0.74
N LYS A 26 -12.28 -16.27 0.33
CA LYS A 26 -13.11 -15.32 -0.42
C LYS A 26 -13.31 -14.02 0.38
N SER A 27 -13.81 -14.12 1.60
CA SER A 27 -14.08 -12.94 2.44
C SER A 27 -12.81 -12.18 2.79
N PHE A 28 -11.70 -12.87 3.09
CA PHE A 28 -10.42 -12.22 3.36
C PHE A 28 -9.96 -11.40 2.16
N ARG A 29 -10.04 -11.95 0.95
CA ARG A 29 -9.65 -11.30 -0.30
C ARG A 29 -10.54 -10.09 -0.61
N GLU A 30 -11.86 -10.24 -0.50
CA GLU A 30 -12.82 -9.16 -0.73
C GLU A 30 -12.59 -7.99 0.24
N ILE A 31 -12.51 -8.27 1.55
CA ILE A 31 -12.29 -7.22 2.56
C ILE A 31 -10.94 -6.55 2.41
N THR A 32 -9.88 -7.30 2.05
CA THR A 32 -8.55 -6.75 1.75
C THR A 32 -8.63 -5.71 0.62
N GLY A 33 -9.34 -6.00 -0.45
CA GLY A 33 -9.56 -5.07 -1.55
C GLY A 33 -10.38 -3.84 -1.13
N GLU A 34 -11.45 -4.03 -0.35
CA GLU A 34 -12.28 -2.93 0.16
C GLU A 34 -11.49 -1.97 1.06
N ILE A 35 -10.62 -2.50 1.94
CA ILE A 35 -9.72 -1.67 2.75
C ILE A 35 -8.72 -0.94 1.85
N GLY A 36 -8.17 -1.61 0.82
CA GLY A 36 -7.31 -0.98 -0.18
C GLY A 36 -7.96 0.24 -0.83
N THR A 37 -9.25 0.14 -1.18
CA THR A 37 -10.06 1.27 -1.71
C THR A 37 -10.16 2.42 -0.73
N LEU A 38 -10.45 2.13 0.55
CA LEU A 38 -10.57 3.16 1.58
C LEU A 38 -9.22 3.83 1.89
N LEU A 39 -8.12 3.07 1.88
CA LEU A 39 -6.78 3.61 2.10
C LEU A 39 -6.34 4.54 0.98
N ILE A 40 -6.55 4.16 -0.30
CA ILE A 40 -6.19 5.04 -1.42
C ILE A 40 -7.06 6.29 -1.46
N TYR A 41 -8.33 6.21 -1.06
CA TYR A 41 -9.20 7.38 -0.92
C TYR A 41 -8.59 8.40 0.05
N GLU A 42 -8.19 7.96 1.25
CA GLU A 42 -7.55 8.83 2.23
C GLU A 42 -6.18 9.35 1.76
N ALA A 43 -5.38 8.50 1.14
CA ALA A 43 -4.05 8.86 0.66
C ALA A 43 -4.07 9.89 -0.48
N THR A 44 -5.19 9.98 -1.20
CA THR A 44 -5.34 10.91 -2.33
C THR A 44 -6.06 12.21 -1.99
N LYS A 45 -6.49 12.41 -0.74
CA LYS A 45 -7.31 13.58 -0.33
C LYS A 45 -6.62 14.94 -0.53
N ASN A 46 -5.30 14.96 -0.53
CA ASN A 46 -4.49 16.19 -0.65
C ASN A 46 -3.84 16.33 -2.04
N LEU A 47 -4.25 15.53 -3.03
CA LEU A 47 -3.73 15.69 -4.38
C LEU A 47 -4.05 17.09 -4.92
N PRO A 48 -3.07 17.74 -5.57
CA PRO A 48 -3.29 19.07 -6.14
C PRO A 48 -4.31 19.01 -7.28
N LEU A 49 -5.15 20.04 -7.35
CA LEU A 49 -6.13 20.23 -8.41
C LEU A 49 -5.72 21.40 -9.32
N GLU A 50 -6.08 21.31 -10.59
CA GLU A 50 -5.97 22.38 -11.57
C GLU A 50 -7.34 22.67 -12.18
N THR A 51 -7.58 23.91 -12.56
CA THR A 51 -8.79 24.32 -13.26
C THR A 51 -8.60 24.13 -14.75
N ILE A 52 -9.51 23.39 -15.38
CA ILE A 52 -9.56 23.20 -16.84
C ILE A 52 -10.93 23.59 -17.37
N THR A 53 -11.00 24.00 -18.64
CA THR A 53 -12.26 24.20 -19.35
C THR A 53 -12.63 22.95 -20.11
N ILE A 54 -13.87 22.51 -19.97
CA ILE A 54 -14.44 21.38 -20.71
C ILE A 54 -15.73 21.76 -21.43
N ASP A 55 -16.03 21.09 -22.53
CA ASP A 55 -17.34 21.17 -23.18
C ASP A 55 -18.35 20.28 -22.45
N THR A 56 -19.48 20.84 -22.06
CA THR A 56 -20.61 20.11 -21.47
C THR A 56 -21.85 20.20 -22.35
N TRP A 57 -22.92 19.50 -22.00
CA TRP A 57 -24.20 19.57 -22.70
C TRP A 57 -24.81 20.98 -22.69
N ALA A 58 -24.42 21.84 -21.77
CA ALA A 58 -24.91 23.20 -21.58
C ALA A 58 -23.92 24.28 -22.09
N GLY A 59 -22.78 23.88 -22.70
CA GLY A 59 -21.70 24.74 -23.17
C GLY A 59 -20.40 24.58 -22.37
N GLU A 60 -19.42 25.45 -22.59
CA GLU A 60 -18.15 25.43 -21.89
C GLU A 60 -18.32 25.74 -20.40
N THR A 61 -17.58 25.01 -19.56
CA THR A 61 -17.53 25.28 -18.12
C THR A 61 -16.17 24.95 -17.53
N GLU A 62 -15.83 25.61 -16.45
CA GLU A 62 -14.61 25.31 -15.67
C GLU A 62 -14.87 24.21 -14.67
N VAL A 63 -13.94 23.24 -14.59
CA VAL A 63 -13.97 22.14 -13.63
C VAL A 63 -12.61 21.93 -12.99
N GLN A 64 -12.60 21.28 -11.82
CA GLN A 64 -11.37 20.87 -11.15
C GLN A 64 -10.94 19.48 -11.60
N GLN A 65 -9.69 19.36 -12.01
CA GLN A 65 -9.06 18.09 -12.38
C GLN A 65 -7.82 17.86 -11.51
N ILE A 66 -7.47 16.60 -11.27
CA ILE A 66 -6.23 16.28 -10.55
C ILE A 66 -5.04 16.74 -11.40
N ALA A 67 -4.22 17.63 -10.85
CA ALA A 67 -3.06 18.21 -11.52
C ALA A 67 -1.89 17.24 -11.64
N CYS A 68 -1.76 16.26 -10.75
CA CYS A 68 -0.70 15.27 -10.83
C CYS A 68 -1.01 14.24 -11.93
N LYS A 69 -0.18 14.30 -12.95
CA LYS A 69 -0.46 13.67 -14.25
C LYS A 69 -0.47 12.16 -14.28
N LYS A 70 0.19 11.46 -13.34
CA LYS A 70 0.42 10.02 -13.49
C LYS A 70 0.62 9.38 -12.11
N MET A 71 -0.23 8.44 -11.79
CA MET A 71 -0.07 7.58 -10.61
C MET A 71 0.42 6.19 -11.03
N THR A 72 1.21 5.55 -10.19
CA THR A 72 1.58 4.14 -10.36
C THR A 72 1.40 3.39 -9.06
N ILE A 73 0.78 2.22 -9.13
CA ILE A 73 0.60 1.33 -8.00
C ILE A 73 1.68 0.25 -8.05
N VAL A 74 2.32 0.00 -6.92
CA VAL A 74 3.43 -0.96 -6.79
C VAL A 74 3.06 -2.01 -5.74
N PRO A 75 2.32 -3.06 -6.11
CA PRO A 75 2.12 -4.18 -5.19
C PRO A 75 3.42 -4.93 -4.97
N ILE A 76 3.70 -5.23 -3.70
CA ILE A 76 4.79 -6.13 -3.32
C ILE A 76 4.27 -7.56 -3.40
N LEU A 77 4.90 -8.37 -4.24
CA LEU A 77 4.53 -9.78 -4.39
C LEU A 77 4.82 -10.56 -3.10
N ARG A 78 3.96 -11.48 -2.73
CA ARG A 78 2.69 -11.87 -3.36
C ARG A 78 1.51 -11.10 -2.79
N ALA A 79 1.53 -10.79 -1.48
CA ALA A 79 0.38 -10.34 -0.69
C ALA A 79 -0.21 -9.00 -1.15
N GLY A 80 0.63 -8.08 -1.66
CA GLY A 80 0.19 -6.79 -2.19
C GLY A 80 -0.82 -6.89 -3.34
N LEU A 81 -0.83 -8.01 -4.09
CA LEU A 81 -1.84 -8.24 -5.13
C LEU A 81 -3.27 -8.28 -4.58
N GLY A 82 -3.45 -8.69 -3.31
CA GLY A 82 -4.77 -8.71 -2.70
C GLY A 82 -5.41 -7.34 -2.51
N MET A 83 -4.61 -6.27 -2.48
CA MET A 83 -5.09 -4.89 -2.37
C MET A 83 -5.28 -4.22 -3.74
N LEU A 84 -4.61 -4.74 -4.78
CA LEU A 84 -4.46 -4.06 -6.07
C LEU A 84 -5.79 -3.72 -6.73
N ASP A 85 -6.70 -4.68 -6.85
CA ASP A 85 -7.99 -4.48 -7.51
C ASP A 85 -8.82 -3.39 -6.82
N GLY A 86 -8.85 -3.39 -5.47
CA GLY A 86 -9.55 -2.37 -4.70
C GLY A 86 -8.98 -0.96 -4.91
N VAL A 87 -7.66 -0.84 -4.99
CA VAL A 87 -6.98 0.43 -5.27
C VAL A 87 -7.28 0.90 -6.70
N LEU A 88 -7.21 0.01 -7.69
CA LEU A 88 -7.48 0.34 -9.10
C LEU A 88 -8.94 0.69 -9.38
N GLN A 89 -9.91 0.23 -8.57
CA GLN A 89 -11.31 0.66 -8.68
C GLN A 89 -11.47 2.18 -8.51
N LEU A 90 -10.66 2.78 -7.63
CA LEU A 90 -10.72 4.22 -7.38
C LEU A 90 -9.81 5.04 -8.30
N VAL A 91 -8.68 4.47 -8.71
CA VAL A 91 -7.70 5.12 -9.60
C VAL A 91 -7.45 4.29 -10.87
N PRO A 92 -8.48 4.10 -11.73
CA PRO A 92 -8.44 3.12 -12.83
C PRO A 92 -7.41 3.42 -13.91
N ASN A 93 -6.96 4.67 -14.02
CA ASN A 93 -5.93 5.09 -14.96
C ASN A 93 -4.49 4.94 -14.43
N ALA A 94 -4.32 4.50 -13.18
CA ALA A 94 -2.99 4.25 -12.63
C ALA A 94 -2.30 3.11 -13.37
N ARG A 95 -1.01 3.26 -13.62
CA ARG A 95 -0.19 2.17 -14.13
C ARG A 95 0.22 1.24 -12.98
N VAL A 96 0.56 0.01 -13.30
CA VAL A 96 1.00 -0.98 -12.32
C VAL A 96 2.46 -1.33 -12.58
N SER A 97 3.28 -1.19 -11.56
CA SER A 97 4.64 -1.75 -11.45
C SER A 97 4.58 -2.88 -10.44
N VAL A 98 5.43 -3.88 -10.57
CA VAL A 98 5.39 -5.03 -9.66
C VAL A 98 6.81 -5.30 -9.16
N VAL A 99 6.93 -5.49 -7.86
CA VAL A 99 8.19 -5.90 -7.22
C VAL A 99 7.96 -7.16 -6.38
N GLY A 100 8.98 -8.00 -6.29
CA GLY A 100 8.94 -9.21 -5.46
C GLY A 100 10.25 -9.36 -4.72
N TYR A 101 10.13 -9.64 -3.41
CA TYR A 101 11.25 -9.87 -2.53
C TYR A 101 11.11 -11.21 -1.82
N GLU A 102 12.22 -11.89 -1.65
CA GLU A 102 12.34 -13.04 -0.77
C GLU A 102 13.33 -12.72 0.35
N ARG A 103 13.20 -13.39 1.48
CA ARG A 103 14.18 -13.26 2.54
C ARG A 103 15.34 -14.21 2.24
N ASP A 104 16.54 -13.68 2.16
CA ASP A 104 17.75 -14.49 2.09
C ASP A 104 17.88 -15.33 3.37
N GLU A 105 18.10 -16.64 3.23
CA GLU A 105 18.12 -17.58 4.37
C GLU A 105 19.36 -17.40 5.27
N GLU A 106 20.46 -16.87 4.72
CA GLU A 106 21.72 -16.69 5.45
C GLU A 106 21.83 -15.30 6.08
N THR A 107 21.52 -14.25 5.30
CA THR A 107 21.69 -12.85 5.75
C THR A 107 20.41 -12.26 6.37
N LEU A 108 19.25 -12.88 6.14
CA LEU A 108 17.92 -12.42 6.50
C LEU A 108 17.50 -11.11 5.80
N ASP A 109 18.30 -10.61 4.87
CA ASP A 109 18.02 -9.42 4.09
C ASP A 109 16.94 -9.69 3.03
N ALA A 110 16.21 -8.63 2.65
CA ALA A 110 15.26 -8.68 1.55
C ALA A 110 16.01 -8.66 0.21
N ARG A 111 15.93 -9.75 -0.56
CA ARG A 111 16.50 -9.87 -1.90
C ARG A 111 15.42 -9.78 -2.96
N ALA A 112 15.58 -8.86 -3.91
CA ALA A 112 14.68 -8.76 -5.06
C ALA A 112 14.84 -9.96 -5.98
N TYR A 113 13.74 -10.68 -6.24
CA TYR A 113 13.69 -11.74 -7.26
C TYR A 113 12.86 -11.32 -8.49
N TYR A 114 12.07 -10.25 -8.38
CA TYR A 114 11.29 -9.71 -9.47
C TYR A 114 11.17 -8.20 -9.37
N GLU A 115 11.44 -7.50 -10.47
CA GLU A 115 11.22 -6.07 -10.62
C GLU A 115 10.74 -5.78 -12.04
N LYS A 116 9.56 -5.18 -12.15
CA LYS A 116 9.03 -4.67 -13.41
C LYS A 116 8.39 -3.31 -13.17
N LEU A 117 9.15 -2.25 -13.45
CA LEU A 117 8.71 -0.88 -13.26
C LEU A 117 8.22 -0.27 -14.58
N VAL A 118 7.25 0.62 -14.49
CA VAL A 118 6.78 1.41 -15.65
C VAL A 118 7.84 2.42 -16.06
N PRO A 119 7.91 2.80 -17.36
CA PRO A 119 8.78 3.88 -17.79
C PRO A 119 8.44 5.20 -17.10
N GLU A 120 9.47 6.03 -16.86
CA GLU A 120 9.33 7.36 -16.23
C GLU A 120 8.63 7.29 -14.85
N ILE A 121 8.95 6.27 -14.06
CA ILE A 121 8.34 6.08 -12.73
C ILE A 121 8.68 7.24 -11.79
N GLU A 122 9.85 7.86 -11.95
CA GLU A 122 10.32 9.01 -11.20
C GLU A 122 9.43 10.27 -11.36
N GLN A 123 8.63 10.33 -12.43
CA GLN A 123 7.70 11.43 -12.70
C GLN A 123 6.30 11.18 -12.16
N ARG A 124 6.10 10.13 -11.35
CA ARG A 124 4.80 9.66 -10.92
C ARG A 124 4.61 9.79 -9.41
N GLN A 125 3.35 9.91 -8.99
CA GLN A 125 2.99 9.56 -7.62
C GLN A 125 3.05 8.04 -7.50
N VAL A 126 3.98 7.53 -6.71
CA VAL A 126 4.15 6.09 -6.47
C VAL A 126 3.38 5.68 -5.24
N VAL A 127 2.56 4.65 -5.36
CA VAL A 127 1.78 4.09 -4.24
C VAL A 127 2.17 2.62 -4.08
N VAL A 128 2.95 2.32 -3.06
CA VAL A 128 3.34 0.95 -2.72
C VAL A 128 2.25 0.32 -1.87
N VAL A 129 1.84 -0.89 -2.20
CA VAL A 129 0.78 -1.61 -1.47
C VAL A 129 1.26 -2.97 -1.00
N ASP A 130 1.08 -3.22 0.30
CA ASP A 130 1.34 -4.51 0.95
C ASP A 130 0.41 -4.63 2.18
N PRO A 131 -0.22 -5.76 2.44
CA PRO A 131 -1.04 -5.94 3.63
C PRO A 131 -0.32 -5.74 4.96
N MET A 132 0.96 -6.07 5.05
CA MET A 132 1.67 -6.19 6.32
C MET A 132 2.96 -5.37 6.35
N LEU A 133 3.05 -4.41 7.27
CA LEU A 133 4.31 -3.75 7.60
C LEU A 133 4.82 -4.29 8.94
N ALA A 134 5.50 -5.44 8.89
CA ALA A 134 6.00 -6.13 10.09
C ALA A 134 7.38 -5.58 10.53
N THR A 135 8.47 -6.14 10.03
CA THR A 135 9.84 -5.67 10.35
C THR A 135 10.27 -4.46 9.52
N GLY A 136 9.54 -4.12 8.46
CA GLY A 136 9.88 -3.05 7.53
C GLY A 136 10.88 -3.43 6.43
N GLY A 137 11.58 -4.55 6.54
CA GLY A 137 12.69 -4.89 5.63
C GLY A 137 12.31 -4.89 4.14
N THR A 138 11.22 -5.54 3.77
CA THR A 138 10.74 -5.60 2.37
C THR A 138 10.32 -4.22 1.86
N PHE A 139 9.60 -3.44 2.67
CA PHE A 139 9.19 -2.09 2.29
C PHE A 139 10.39 -1.15 2.15
N ILE A 140 11.35 -1.22 3.07
CA ILE A 140 12.62 -0.46 2.99
C ILE A 140 13.36 -0.81 1.70
N ALA A 141 13.52 -2.08 1.37
CA ALA A 141 14.18 -2.50 0.13
C ALA A 141 13.43 -1.99 -1.12
N THR A 142 12.09 -1.96 -1.07
CA THR A 142 11.26 -1.35 -2.13
C THR A 142 11.51 0.14 -2.26
N LEU A 143 11.56 0.87 -1.13
CA LEU A 143 11.84 2.31 -1.11
C LEU A 143 13.24 2.61 -1.64
N ASP A 144 14.25 1.87 -1.19
CA ASP A 144 15.64 2.01 -1.66
C ASP A 144 15.71 1.85 -3.19
N ALA A 145 15.04 0.84 -3.76
CA ALA A 145 14.99 0.61 -5.20
C ALA A 145 14.28 1.74 -5.96
N LEU A 146 13.15 2.24 -5.44
CA LEU A 146 12.40 3.33 -6.06
C LEU A 146 13.14 4.68 -5.98
N VAL A 147 13.75 4.99 -4.84
CA VAL A 147 14.59 6.19 -4.66
C VAL A 147 15.81 6.15 -5.58
N ALA A 148 16.44 4.98 -5.74
CA ALA A 148 17.55 4.80 -6.69
C ALA A 148 17.12 5.04 -8.16
N LYS A 149 15.81 4.95 -8.47
CA LYS A 149 15.23 5.32 -9.79
C LYS A 149 14.82 6.79 -9.87
N GLY A 150 15.04 7.59 -8.82
CA GLY A 150 14.69 9.00 -8.77
C GLY A 150 13.26 9.30 -8.31
N CYS A 151 12.54 8.34 -7.73
CA CYS A 151 11.20 8.57 -7.19
C CYS A 151 11.30 9.39 -5.91
N GLU A 152 10.60 10.54 -5.87
CA GLU A 152 10.53 11.43 -4.70
C GLU A 152 9.19 11.35 -3.97
N ASN A 153 8.11 11.07 -4.72
CA ASN A 153 6.74 11.06 -4.19
C ASN A 153 6.27 9.61 -4.00
N ILE A 154 6.51 9.05 -2.81
CA ILE A 154 6.18 7.65 -2.50
C ILE A 154 5.26 7.61 -1.28
N ILE A 155 4.17 6.85 -1.40
CA ILE A 155 3.20 6.57 -0.35
C ILE A 155 3.15 5.06 -0.13
N GLY A 156 3.09 4.60 1.13
CA GLY A 156 2.83 3.21 1.49
C GLY A 156 1.40 3.01 1.99
N LEU A 157 0.71 1.96 1.53
CA LEU A 157 -0.61 1.55 2.02
C LEU A 157 -0.53 0.17 2.65
N PHE A 158 -0.98 0.05 3.92
CA PHE A 158 -0.92 -1.19 4.68
C PHE A 158 -2.24 -1.47 5.41
N LEU A 159 -2.61 -2.76 5.53
CA LEU A 159 -3.75 -3.14 6.37
C LEU A 159 -3.37 -3.03 7.84
N VAL A 160 -2.23 -3.60 8.22
CA VAL A 160 -1.69 -3.52 9.59
C VAL A 160 -0.20 -3.26 9.58
N ALA A 161 0.26 -2.53 10.59
CA ALA A 161 1.67 -2.26 10.82
C ALA A 161 2.06 -2.53 12.27
N ALA A 162 3.32 -2.91 12.49
CA ALA A 162 3.93 -2.97 13.82
C ALA A 162 4.78 -1.71 14.07
N PRO A 163 4.85 -1.21 15.31
CA PRO A 163 5.70 -0.08 15.67
C PRO A 163 7.15 -0.28 15.25
N GLU A 164 7.70 -1.48 15.45
CA GLU A 164 9.09 -1.81 15.11
C GLU A 164 9.36 -1.63 13.60
N GLY A 165 8.42 -2.02 12.76
CA GLY A 165 8.55 -1.84 11.31
C GLY A 165 8.44 -0.38 10.89
N LEU A 166 7.53 0.37 11.51
CA LEU A 166 7.39 1.80 11.29
C LEU A 166 8.67 2.54 11.69
N ASP A 167 9.23 2.25 12.87
CA ASP A 167 10.47 2.86 13.35
C ASP A 167 11.65 2.54 12.42
N ALA A 168 11.76 1.29 11.95
CA ALA A 168 12.80 0.88 11.01
C ALA A 168 12.68 1.63 9.66
N VAL A 169 11.47 1.79 9.14
CA VAL A 169 11.23 2.53 7.89
C VAL A 169 11.61 4.00 8.05
N PHE A 170 11.13 4.68 9.10
CA PHE A 170 11.40 6.10 9.30
C PHE A 170 12.84 6.42 9.67
N ALA A 171 13.59 5.46 10.22
CA ALA A 171 15.03 5.61 10.42
C ALA A 171 15.81 5.77 9.10
N LYS A 172 15.31 5.19 8.00
CA LYS A 172 15.94 5.28 6.66
C LYS A 172 15.24 6.25 5.72
N HIS A 173 13.92 6.31 5.76
CA HIS A 173 13.05 7.08 4.87
C HIS A 173 12.10 7.96 5.69
N PRO A 174 12.60 9.03 6.34
CA PRO A 174 11.82 9.83 7.29
C PRO A 174 10.64 10.57 6.66
N ASP A 175 10.70 10.82 5.35
CA ASP A 175 9.72 11.63 4.61
C ASP A 175 8.63 10.79 3.91
N VAL A 176 8.73 9.46 3.94
CA VAL A 176 7.72 8.60 3.31
C VAL A 176 6.39 8.69 4.07
N GLU A 177 5.29 8.89 3.34
CA GLU A 177 3.95 8.86 3.91
C GLU A 177 3.41 7.43 3.99
N ILE A 178 2.90 7.04 5.16
CA ILE A 178 2.31 5.72 5.38
C ILE A 178 0.86 5.87 5.82
N TYR A 179 -0.05 5.24 5.06
CA TYR A 179 -1.45 5.10 5.39
C TYR A 179 -1.72 3.66 5.81
N VAL A 180 -2.27 3.49 7.00
CA VAL A 180 -2.49 2.17 7.59
C VAL A 180 -3.88 2.08 8.23
N ALA A 181 -4.52 0.92 8.09
CA ALA A 181 -5.83 0.72 8.68
C ALA A 181 -5.78 0.45 10.19
N ALA A 182 -4.69 -0.17 10.69
CA ALA A 182 -4.43 -0.29 12.13
C ALA A 182 -2.93 -0.41 12.41
N VAL A 183 -2.47 0.29 13.45
CA VAL A 183 -1.16 0.04 14.06
C VAL A 183 -1.37 -0.92 15.21
N ASP A 184 -0.75 -2.09 15.12
CA ASP A 184 -0.86 -3.16 16.09
C ASP A 184 0.17 -3.03 17.22
N SER A 185 0.14 -3.96 18.20
CA SER A 185 0.87 -3.80 19.44
C SER A 185 2.39 -3.95 19.27
N HIS A 186 2.84 -5.06 18.67
CA HIS A 186 4.25 -5.40 18.53
C HIS A 186 4.46 -6.62 17.64
N LEU A 187 5.71 -6.98 17.39
CA LEU A 187 6.10 -8.23 16.74
C LEU A 187 6.36 -9.32 17.78
N ASN A 188 5.95 -10.56 17.49
CA ASN A 188 6.39 -11.70 18.28
C ASN A 188 7.83 -12.11 17.89
N GLU A 189 8.40 -13.10 18.60
CA GLU A 189 9.75 -13.64 18.38
C GLU A 189 10.00 -14.19 16.96
N ASN A 190 8.94 -14.54 16.24
CA ASN A 190 9.01 -15.01 14.85
C ASN A 190 8.75 -13.89 13.81
N GLY A 191 8.63 -12.63 14.24
CA GLY A 191 8.41 -11.48 13.40
C GLY A 191 6.98 -11.32 12.89
N TYR A 192 5.99 -12.00 13.49
CA TYR A 192 4.57 -11.79 13.18
C TYR A 192 3.99 -10.65 14.02
N ILE A 193 3.16 -9.84 13.39
CA ILE A 193 2.42 -8.75 14.03
C ILE A 193 1.37 -9.34 15.01
N LEU A 194 1.26 -8.78 16.20
CA LEU A 194 0.25 -9.13 17.20
C LEU A 194 -0.65 -7.92 17.55
N PRO A 195 -1.98 -8.08 17.51
CA PRO A 195 -2.75 -9.28 17.20
C PRO A 195 -2.69 -9.70 15.73
N GLY A 196 -2.33 -8.82 14.80
CA GLY A 196 -2.06 -9.13 13.41
C GLY A 196 -3.23 -9.75 12.63
N LEU A 197 -2.89 -10.30 11.47
CA LEU A 197 -3.81 -11.00 10.57
C LEU A 197 -3.35 -12.45 10.25
N GLY A 198 -2.25 -12.91 10.88
CA GLY A 198 -1.53 -14.12 10.48
C GLY A 198 -0.75 -13.89 9.19
N ASP A 199 -0.55 -14.95 8.39
CA ASP A 199 0.07 -14.81 7.06
C ASP A 199 -0.98 -14.33 6.05
N ALA A 200 -0.90 -13.06 5.67
CA ALA A 200 -1.84 -12.46 4.74
C ALA A 200 -1.71 -13.04 3.32
N GLY A 201 -0.49 -13.38 2.90
CA GLY A 201 -0.26 -14.01 1.60
C GLY A 201 -0.95 -15.36 1.48
N ASP A 202 -0.76 -16.23 2.48
CA ASP A 202 -1.41 -17.53 2.50
C ASP A 202 -2.93 -17.41 2.58
N LYS A 203 -3.46 -16.46 3.36
CA LYS A 203 -4.91 -16.22 3.44
C LYS A 203 -5.50 -15.68 2.14
N ILE A 204 -4.78 -14.79 1.42
CA ILE A 204 -5.23 -14.25 0.13
C ILE A 204 -5.22 -15.34 -0.95
N PHE A 205 -4.19 -16.19 -0.98
CA PHE A 205 -3.99 -17.15 -2.06
C PHE A 205 -4.47 -18.58 -1.72
N GLY A 206 -4.75 -18.86 -0.46
CA GLY A 206 -5.19 -20.19 -0.03
C GLY A 206 -4.08 -21.23 -0.12
N THR A 207 -2.84 -20.86 0.21
CA THR A 207 -1.66 -21.71 0.11
C THR A 207 -1.37 -22.52 1.38
N ARG A 208 -2.13 -22.29 2.46
CA ARG A 208 -2.15 -23.08 3.70
C ARG A 208 -3.56 -23.23 4.24
#